data_d2ac451bbc71cb1f527ed2bdf327bde7
#
_entry.id   d2ac451bbc71cb1f527ed2bdf327bde7
#
_cell.length_a   1.000
_cell.length_b   1.000
_cell.length_c   1.000
_cell.angle_alpha   90.00
_cell.angle_beta   90.00
_cell.angle_gamma   90.00
#
_symmetry.space_group_name_H-M   'P 1'
#
loop_
_entity.id
_entity.type
_entity.pdbx_description
1 polymer ?
#
loop_
_entity_poly.entity_id
_entity_poly.type
_entity_poly.pdbx_seq_one_letter_code
_entity_poly.pdbx_strand_id
1 'polypeptide(L)'
;MIEKSAGGRYRVRVFHRGTQVSMKTFDRKKDAETWEAAQKLSVQVGGWIDPKAGAIALASLIEKFNRERKGAVRDHSWDTDESNLRLHIPMKLARRPISSITTGDLETMFTAMMRTHARATVRRHRESVSALFAFAVRYEIVRENIVTKVKLAKGNGKKAREIAPFSEKERDDLISLIRATKPQHADVIEILALTGVRWGELCSLRVFDLQEKPYPAIMVRESESDGYNPADPKSGKTRRVPLDDRAAEILRARALSKNRNDRLFENARGNKLLAAGLTRSLGWSSIAPGKRVYDLRHTAATIWLQSGIDIATVAAWLGHSNSAITHRTYLHYMKTDSDLSGIARINARAAAKRLEMGVED
;
A
#
# COMPACT_ATOMS: atom_id res chain seq x y z
N MET A 1 38.93 -32.51 -0.24
CA MET A 1 40.25 -33.19 0.00
C MET A 1 40.41 -33.35 1.51
N ILE A 2 40.63 -34.59 1.95
CA ILE A 2 40.83 -34.93 3.35
C ILE A 2 42.30 -35.19 3.59
N GLU A 3 42.90 -34.49 4.55
CA GLU A 3 44.31 -34.63 4.92
C GLU A 3 44.36 -35.04 6.41
N LYS A 4 45.22 -36.02 6.76
CA LYS A 4 45.50 -36.41 8.15
C LYS A 4 46.58 -35.49 8.70
N SER A 5 46.30 -34.74 9.77
CA SER A 5 47.30 -33.86 10.42
C SER A 5 48.27 -34.69 11.28
N ALA A 6 49.43 -34.13 11.61
CA ALA A 6 50.45 -34.78 12.44
C ALA A 6 49.88 -35.19 13.83
N GLY A 7 48.84 -34.55 14.34
CA GLY A 7 48.14 -34.89 15.57
C GLY A 7 47.00 -35.91 15.39
N GLY A 8 46.96 -36.68 14.29
CA GLY A 8 46.01 -37.76 14.06
C GLY A 8 44.57 -37.34 13.65
N ARG A 9 44.30 -36.07 13.55
CA ARG A 9 43.02 -35.48 13.15
C ARG A 9 42.87 -35.38 11.64
N TYR A 10 41.64 -35.41 11.15
CA TYR A 10 41.31 -35.33 9.72
C TYR A 10 40.86 -33.92 9.36
N ARG A 11 41.67 -33.20 8.59
CA ARG A 11 41.35 -31.87 8.07
C ARG A 11 40.71 -32.00 6.68
N VAL A 12 39.54 -31.47 6.52
CA VAL A 12 38.81 -31.44 5.24
C VAL A 12 38.85 -30.02 4.66
N ARG A 13 39.23 -29.91 3.40
CA ARG A 13 39.13 -28.68 2.61
C ARG A 13 38.21 -28.92 1.42
N VAL A 14 37.24 -28.05 1.25
CA VAL A 14 36.34 -28.08 0.10
C VAL A 14 36.62 -26.87 -0.78
N PHE A 15 36.73 -27.09 -2.07
CA PHE A 15 37.01 -26.06 -3.07
C PHE A 15 35.83 -25.91 -4.01
N HIS A 16 35.57 -24.67 -4.45
CA HIS A 16 34.65 -24.33 -5.51
C HIS A 16 35.31 -23.33 -6.44
N ARG A 17 35.30 -23.61 -7.76
CA ARG A 17 35.95 -22.77 -8.80
C ARG A 17 37.38 -22.35 -8.43
N GLY A 18 38.18 -23.29 -7.90
CA GLY A 18 39.57 -23.04 -7.51
C GLY A 18 39.77 -22.35 -6.18
N THR A 19 38.74 -21.85 -5.53
CA THR A 19 38.82 -21.18 -4.22
C THR A 19 38.42 -22.12 -3.10
N GLN A 20 39.20 -22.13 -1.98
CA GLN A 20 38.84 -22.89 -0.78
C GLN A 20 37.61 -22.24 -0.13
N VAL A 21 36.48 -22.97 -0.16
CA VAL A 21 35.19 -22.47 0.30
C VAL A 21 34.83 -22.93 1.73
N SER A 22 35.42 -24.02 2.20
CA SER A 22 35.19 -24.53 3.55
C SER A 22 36.34 -25.36 4.03
N MET A 23 36.60 -25.33 5.35
CA MET A 23 37.58 -26.17 6.02
C MET A 23 37.08 -26.54 7.41
N LYS A 24 37.21 -27.82 7.77
CA LYS A 24 36.89 -28.31 9.12
C LYS A 24 37.79 -29.48 9.49
N THR A 25 38.09 -29.65 10.81
CA THR A 25 38.91 -30.73 11.33
C THR A 25 38.05 -31.63 12.17
N PHE A 26 38.25 -32.96 12.03
CA PHE A 26 37.48 -34.01 12.70
C PHE A 26 38.43 -35.00 13.39
N ASP A 27 37.96 -35.64 14.46
CA ASP A 27 38.72 -36.68 15.15
C ASP A 27 38.57 -38.02 14.45
N ARG A 28 37.47 -38.26 13.72
CA ARG A 28 37.17 -39.51 13.01
C ARG A 28 37.12 -39.29 11.49
N LYS A 29 37.70 -40.23 10.75
CA LYS A 29 37.71 -40.18 9.28
C LYS A 29 36.31 -40.23 8.69
N LYS A 30 35.40 -41.06 9.23
CA LYS A 30 34.01 -41.18 8.76
C LYS A 30 33.24 -39.89 8.86
N ASP A 31 33.44 -39.12 9.93
CA ASP A 31 32.77 -37.82 10.13
C ASP A 31 33.28 -36.77 9.10
N ALA A 32 34.60 -36.84 8.82
CA ALA A 32 35.24 -36.01 7.79
C ALA A 32 34.68 -36.32 6.38
N GLU A 33 34.53 -37.59 6.02
CA GLU A 33 33.98 -38.05 4.74
C GLU A 33 32.52 -37.65 4.58
N THR A 34 31.69 -37.87 5.61
CA THR A 34 30.28 -37.49 5.64
C THR A 34 30.13 -35.97 5.45
N TRP A 35 30.93 -35.19 6.17
CA TRP A 35 30.89 -33.75 6.07
C TRP A 35 31.39 -33.25 4.70
N GLU A 36 32.46 -33.84 4.13
CA GLU A 36 32.95 -33.50 2.80
C GLU A 36 31.90 -33.75 1.73
N ALA A 37 31.23 -34.91 1.78
CA ALA A 37 30.16 -35.27 0.85
C ALA A 37 29.00 -34.27 0.93
N ALA A 38 28.56 -33.90 2.14
CA ALA A 38 27.52 -32.92 2.37
C ALA A 38 27.89 -31.52 1.81
N GLN A 39 29.15 -31.09 2.01
CA GLN A 39 29.60 -29.80 1.48
C GLN A 39 29.73 -29.83 -0.05
N LYS A 40 30.24 -30.90 -0.64
CA LYS A 40 30.33 -31.06 -2.12
C LYS A 40 28.94 -31.07 -2.74
N LEU A 41 27.98 -31.79 -2.16
CA LEU A 41 26.60 -31.77 -2.63
C LEU A 41 25.99 -30.36 -2.54
N SER A 42 26.20 -29.64 -1.45
CA SER A 42 25.75 -28.27 -1.27
C SER A 42 26.34 -27.32 -2.35
N VAL A 43 27.60 -27.51 -2.70
CA VAL A 43 28.26 -26.73 -3.78
C VAL A 43 27.68 -27.11 -5.16
N GLN A 44 27.46 -28.40 -5.44
CA GLN A 44 26.91 -28.89 -6.73
C GLN A 44 25.47 -28.44 -6.97
N VAL A 45 24.64 -28.39 -5.94
CA VAL A 45 23.23 -27.97 -6.01
C VAL A 45 23.10 -26.42 -5.98
N GLY A 46 24.23 -25.67 -5.99
CA GLY A 46 24.23 -24.20 -5.92
C GLY A 46 23.81 -23.62 -4.55
N GLY A 47 23.71 -24.48 -3.54
CA GLY A 47 23.29 -24.08 -2.18
C GLY A 47 24.44 -23.65 -1.25
N TRP A 48 25.67 -23.61 -1.75
CA TRP A 48 26.79 -23.16 -0.93
C TRP A 48 26.84 -21.64 -0.84
N ILE A 49 26.89 -21.12 0.38
CA ILE A 49 27.07 -19.70 0.67
C ILE A 49 28.33 -19.57 1.55
N ASP A 50 29.17 -18.59 1.23
CA ASP A 50 30.34 -18.25 2.05
C ASP A 50 29.90 -17.96 3.48
N PRO A 51 30.34 -18.73 4.48
CA PRO A 51 30.03 -18.45 5.88
C PRO A 51 30.42 -17.03 6.34
N LYS A 52 31.41 -16.43 5.68
CA LYS A 52 31.84 -15.05 5.93
C LYS A 52 30.85 -14.01 5.40
N ALA A 53 30.14 -14.32 4.32
CA ALA A 53 29.14 -13.40 3.77
C ALA A 53 28.03 -13.07 4.76
N GLY A 54 27.57 -14.08 5.52
CA GLY A 54 26.57 -13.90 6.57
C GLY A 54 27.06 -13.26 7.87
N ALA A 55 28.39 -13.01 8.01
CA ALA A 55 28.97 -12.34 9.18
C ALA A 55 28.71 -10.82 9.18
N ILE A 56 28.19 -10.25 8.09
CA ILE A 56 27.81 -8.84 8.02
C ILE A 56 26.76 -8.52 9.07
N ALA A 57 26.94 -7.42 9.81
CA ALA A 57 25.95 -6.92 10.75
C ALA A 57 24.66 -6.54 10.02
N LEU A 58 23.49 -6.82 10.62
CA LEU A 58 22.20 -6.50 10.04
C LEU A 58 22.09 -4.99 9.70
N ALA A 59 22.62 -4.10 10.54
CA ALA A 59 22.65 -2.66 10.27
C ALA A 59 23.39 -2.32 8.96
N SER A 60 24.59 -2.88 8.75
CA SER A 60 25.36 -2.64 7.53
C SER A 60 24.67 -3.21 6.28
N LEU A 61 23.96 -4.33 6.44
CA LEU A 61 23.15 -4.88 5.35
C LEU A 61 21.95 -4.00 5.02
N ILE A 62 21.30 -3.39 6.02
CA ILE A 62 20.23 -2.42 5.82
C ILE A 62 20.72 -1.21 5.02
N GLU A 63 21.89 -0.68 5.36
CA GLU A 63 22.50 0.43 4.63
C GLU A 63 22.78 0.06 3.16
N LYS A 64 23.33 -1.13 2.93
CA LYS A 64 23.57 -1.65 1.57
C LYS A 64 22.25 -1.80 0.80
N PHE A 65 21.26 -2.42 1.40
CA PHE A 65 19.93 -2.62 0.83
C PHE A 65 19.27 -1.28 0.44
N ASN A 66 19.28 -0.30 1.35
CA ASN A 66 18.70 1.01 1.11
C ASN A 66 19.40 1.76 -0.03
N ARG A 67 20.74 1.67 -0.10
CA ARG A 67 21.53 2.31 -1.17
C ARG A 67 21.22 1.73 -2.55
N GLU A 68 21.18 0.40 -2.67
CA GLU A 68 20.93 -0.26 -3.95
C GLU A 68 19.47 -0.20 -4.39
N ARG A 69 18.55 -0.04 -3.44
CA ARG A 69 17.12 0.04 -3.73
C ARG A 69 16.66 1.45 -4.11
N LYS A 70 17.44 2.47 -3.76
CA LYS A 70 17.17 3.87 -4.12
C LYS A 70 17.16 4.01 -5.64
N GLY A 71 16.06 4.52 -6.20
CA GLY A 71 15.86 4.63 -7.65
C GLY A 71 15.42 3.34 -8.36
N ALA A 72 15.52 2.16 -7.69
CA ALA A 72 15.03 0.89 -8.26
C ALA A 72 13.53 0.64 -7.96
N VAL A 73 12.97 1.36 -7.01
CA VAL A 73 11.56 1.32 -6.63
C VAL A 73 11.04 2.75 -6.52
N ARG A 74 9.70 2.91 -6.42
CA ARG A 74 9.09 4.23 -6.21
C ARG A 74 9.63 4.85 -4.91
N ASP A 75 9.96 6.13 -4.92
CA ASP A 75 10.54 6.86 -3.79
C ASP A 75 9.74 6.66 -2.49
N HIS A 76 8.42 6.80 -2.55
CA HIS A 76 7.57 6.56 -1.38
C HIS A 76 7.67 5.12 -0.81
N SER A 77 7.88 4.13 -1.66
CA SER A 77 8.08 2.75 -1.21
C SER A 77 9.47 2.59 -0.58
N TRP A 78 10.48 3.23 -1.16
CA TRP A 78 11.83 3.26 -0.61
C TRP A 78 11.86 3.93 0.78
N ASP A 79 11.27 5.13 0.91
CA ASP A 79 11.19 5.87 2.18
C ASP A 79 10.46 5.06 3.26
N THR A 80 9.37 4.37 2.87
CA THR A 80 8.62 3.51 3.79
C THR A 80 9.48 2.34 4.28
N ASP A 81 10.21 1.66 3.38
CA ASP A 81 11.05 0.53 3.73
C ASP A 81 12.26 1.00 4.56
N GLU A 82 12.92 2.10 4.17
CA GLU A 82 14.01 2.71 4.94
C GLU A 82 13.58 3.06 6.36
N SER A 83 12.49 3.81 6.48
CA SER A 83 11.96 4.24 7.77
C SER A 83 11.57 3.06 8.65
N ASN A 84 10.89 2.05 8.09
CA ASN A 84 10.54 0.83 8.81
C ASN A 84 11.78 0.10 9.35
N LEU A 85 12.78 -0.10 8.50
CA LEU A 85 13.99 -0.83 8.89
C LEU A 85 14.82 -0.04 9.91
N ARG A 86 14.91 1.28 9.76
CA ARG A 86 15.68 2.14 10.66
C ARG A 86 15.03 2.32 12.03
N LEU A 87 13.70 2.51 12.08
CA LEU A 87 13.00 2.89 13.32
C LEU A 87 12.56 1.68 14.16
N HIS A 88 12.31 0.54 13.52
CA HIS A 88 11.65 -0.57 14.21
C HIS A 88 12.52 -1.82 14.41
N ILE A 89 13.73 -1.87 13.84
CA ILE A 89 14.67 -2.94 14.17
C ILE A 89 15.41 -2.57 15.45
N PRO A 90 15.29 -3.37 16.53
CA PRO A 90 15.99 -3.09 17.79
C PRO A 90 17.51 -3.04 17.60
N MET A 91 18.20 -2.09 18.21
CA MET A 91 19.64 -1.93 18.12
C MET A 91 20.41 -3.22 18.48
N LYS A 92 19.93 -3.97 19.45
CA LYS A 92 20.48 -5.28 19.84
C LYS A 92 20.48 -6.27 18.68
N LEU A 93 19.43 -6.27 17.85
CA LEU A 93 19.31 -7.13 16.67
C LEU A 93 20.13 -6.57 15.49
N ALA A 94 20.12 -5.25 15.30
CA ALA A 94 20.83 -4.55 14.23
C ALA A 94 22.36 -4.77 14.26
N ARG A 95 22.92 -4.96 15.44
CA ARG A 95 24.38 -5.22 15.65
C ARG A 95 24.79 -6.66 15.39
N ARG A 96 23.84 -7.60 15.31
CA ARG A 96 24.15 -9.02 15.12
C ARG A 96 24.44 -9.34 13.65
N PRO A 97 25.31 -10.35 13.39
CA PRO A 97 25.46 -10.93 12.06
C PRO A 97 24.11 -11.44 11.54
N ILE A 98 23.79 -11.19 10.27
CA ILE A 98 22.50 -11.63 9.71
C ILE A 98 22.33 -13.14 9.77
N SER A 99 23.41 -13.91 9.61
CA SER A 99 23.39 -15.39 9.72
C SER A 99 23.05 -15.90 11.10
N SER A 100 23.16 -15.07 12.14
CA SER A 100 22.83 -15.43 13.54
C SER A 100 21.38 -15.11 13.91
N ILE A 101 20.64 -14.41 13.05
CA ILE A 101 19.26 -14.03 13.29
C ILE A 101 18.36 -15.23 13.02
N THR A 102 17.50 -15.54 14.00
CA THR A 102 16.56 -16.65 13.92
C THR A 102 15.12 -16.19 13.68
N THR A 103 14.27 -17.13 13.26
CA THR A 103 12.81 -16.88 13.17
C THR A 103 12.24 -16.41 14.52
N GLY A 104 12.71 -17.01 15.66
CA GLY A 104 12.28 -16.63 17.00
C GLY A 104 12.66 -15.19 17.39
N ASP A 105 13.84 -14.70 16.96
CA ASP A 105 14.23 -13.29 17.17
C ASP A 105 13.23 -12.36 16.48
N LEU A 106 12.84 -12.68 15.24
CA LEU A 106 11.90 -11.87 14.45
C LEU A 106 10.48 -11.95 15.02
N GLU A 107 10.04 -13.13 15.46
CA GLU A 107 8.73 -13.30 16.12
C GLU A 107 8.66 -12.50 17.42
N THR A 108 9.73 -12.49 18.22
CA THR A 108 9.83 -11.67 19.42
C THR A 108 9.72 -10.18 19.11
N MET A 109 10.46 -9.71 18.10
CA MET A 109 10.41 -8.32 17.63
C MET A 109 9.00 -7.92 17.19
N PHE A 110 8.36 -8.71 16.32
CA PHE A 110 7.02 -8.40 15.82
C PHE A 110 5.96 -8.50 16.92
N THR A 111 6.11 -9.43 17.86
CA THR A 111 5.21 -9.55 19.03
C THR A 111 5.31 -8.32 19.92
N ALA A 112 6.51 -7.80 20.14
CA ALA A 112 6.70 -6.54 20.87
C ALA A 112 6.01 -5.36 20.14
N MET A 113 6.14 -5.27 18.82
CA MET A 113 5.46 -4.25 18.01
C MET A 113 3.93 -4.37 18.09
N MET A 114 3.37 -5.58 18.16
CA MET A 114 1.91 -5.79 18.26
C MET A 114 1.30 -5.18 19.52
N ARG A 115 2.09 -4.86 20.54
CA ARG A 115 1.60 -4.20 21.77
C ARG A 115 1.25 -2.73 21.54
N THR A 116 1.90 -2.07 20.60
CA THR A 116 1.79 -0.61 20.36
C THR A 116 1.24 -0.24 18.99
N HIS A 117 1.31 -1.15 18.02
CA HIS A 117 0.93 -0.91 16.64
C HIS A 117 -0.23 -1.79 16.19
N ALA A 118 -1.03 -1.31 15.23
CA ALA A 118 -2.05 -2.11 14.58
C ALA A 118 -1.40 -3.27 13.78
N ARG A 119 -2.07 -4.42 13.73
CA ARG A 119 -1.61 -5.61 13.00
C ARG A 119 -1.23 -5.31 11.54
N ALA A 120 -1.96 -4.42 10.88
CA ALA A 120 -1.66 -4.00 9.50
C ALA A 120 -0.29 -3.30 9.40
N THR A 121 0.05 -2.46 10.39
CA THR A 121 1.36 -1.80 10.47
C THR A 121 2.48 -2.81 10.68
N VAL A 122 2.30 -3.76 11.62
CA VAL A 122 3.28 -4.82 11.86
C VAL A 122 3.46 -5.71 10.62
N ARG A 123 2.37 -6.02 9.90
CA ARG A 123 2.45 -6.76 8.63
C ARG A 123 3.25 -5.99 7.59
N ARG A 124 3.05 -4.68 7.44
CA ARG A 124 3.81 -3.85 6.51
C ARG A 124 5.30 -3.82 6.88
N HIS A 125 5.62 -3.74 8.17
CA HIS A 125 7.00 -3.82 8.64
C HIS A 125 7.63 -5.20 8.34
N ARG A 126 6.87 -6.30 8.57
CA ARG A 126 7.32 -7.65 8.19
C ARG A 126 7.62 -7.74 6.68
N GLU A 127 6.84 -7.06 5.83
CA GLU A 127 7.08 -7.00 4.39
C GLU A 127 8.42 -6.30 4.08
N SER A 128 8.74 -5.19 4.75
CA SER A 128 10.03 -4.50 4.60
C SER A 128 11.21 -5.38 5.04
N VAL A 129 11.08 -6.08 6.18
CA VAL A 129 12.11 -7.03 6.66
C VAL A 129 12.23 -8.22 5.69
N SER A 130 11.13 -8.72 5.16
CA SER A 130 11.15 -9.79 4.15
C SER A 130 11.84 -9.37 2.85
N ALA A 131 11.65 -8.13 2.42
CA ALA A 131 12.36 -7.59 1.26
C ALA A 131 13.88 -7.50 1.50
N LEU A 132 14.31 -7.13 2.71
CA LEU A 132 15.72 -7.13 3.11
C LEU A 132 16.30 -8.55 3.09
N PHE A 133 15.60 -9.54 3.64
CA PHE A 133 16.07 -10.94 3.62
C PHE A 133 16.06 -11.54 2.21
N ALA A 134 15.09 -11.20 1.38
CA ALA A 134 15.08 -11.59 -0.04
C ALA A 134 16.27 -11.00 -0.81
N PHE A 135 16.64 -9.74 -0.50
CA PHE A 135 17.86 -9.14 -0.99
C PHE A 135 19.10 -9.92 -0.54
N ALA A 136 19.18 -10.28 0.75
CA ALA A 136 20.29 -11.07 1.28
C ALA A 136 20.41 -12.45 0.62
N VAL A 137 19.29 -13.10 0.28
CA VAL A 137 19.29 -14.36 -0.49
C VAL A 137 19.81 -14.14 -1.90
N ARG A 138 19.32 -13.10 -2.61
CA ARG A 138 19.76 -12.77 -3.98
C ARG A 138 21.25 -12.49 -4.08
N TYR A 139 21.85 -11.90 -3.04
CA TYR A 139 23.29 -11.62 -2.96
C TYR A 139 24.09 -12.73 -2.26
N GLU A 140 23.51 -13.91 -2.10
CA GLU A 140 24.15 -15.09 -1.51
C GLU A 140 24.73 -14.85 -0.11
N ILE A 141 24.14 -13.92 0.66
CA ILE A 141 24.52 -13.59 2.03
C ILE A 141 23.91 -14.59 3.03
N VAL A 142 22.66 -15.03 2.77
CA VAL A 142 21.95 -16.05 3.53
C VAL A 142 21.26 -17.05 2.58
N ARG A 143 21.01 -18.26 3.06
CA ARG A 143 20.42 -19.33 2.23
C ARG A 143 18.96 -19.15 1.93
N GLU A 144 18.21 -18.62 2.87
CA GLU A 144 16.75 -18.52 2.78
C GLU A 144 16.23 -17.25 3.45
N ASN A 145 15.05 -16.84 3.02
CA ASN A 145 14.33 -15.77 3.67
C ASN A 145 13.52 -16.33 4.85
N ILE A 146 14.12 -16.32 6.04
CA ILE A 146 13.49 -16.82 7.26
C ILE A 146 12.21 -16.08 7.66
N VAL A 147 12.01 -14.83 7.16
CA VAL A 147 10.82 -14.01 7.46
C VAL A 147 9.54 -14.67 6.92
N THR A 148 9.65 -15.48 5.88
CA THR A 148 8.51 -16.21 5.31
C THR A 148 7.92 -17.22 6.30
N LYS A 149 8.74 -17.75 7.20
CA LYS A 149 8.37 -18.72 8.25
C LYS A 149 7.79 -18.04 9.49
N VAL A 150 7.97 -16.73 9.65
CA VAL A 150 7.51 -15.97 10.82
C VAL A 150 5.99 -15.91 10.87
N LYS A 151 5.42 -16.35 11.97
CA LYS A 151 3.99 -16.27 12.28
C LYS A 151 3.73 -15.06 13.17
N LEU A 152 2.93 -14.11 12.65
CA LEU A 152 2.48 -13.00 13.48
C LEU A 152 1.42 -13.51 14.48
N ALA A 153 1.66 -13.28 15.76
CA ALA A 153 0.72 -13.68 16.81
C ALA A 153 -0.70 -13.17 16.51
N LYS A 154 -1.70 -13.95 16.87
CA LYS A 154 -3.11 -13.53 16.90
C LYS A 154 -3.27 -12.58 18.10
N GLY A 155 -2.66 -11.41 18.05
CA GLY A 155 -2.60 -10.54 19.21
C GLY A 155 -3.74 -9.53 19.26
N ASN A 156 -4.00 -9.04 20.47
CA ASN A 156 -4.86 -7.91 20.78
C ASN A 156 -4.17 -6.58 20.40
N GLY A 157 -3.56 -6.51 19.23
CA GLY A 157 -2.98 -5.26 18.72
C GLY A 157 -4.03 -4.16 18.70
N LYS A 158 -3.58 -2.92 18.63
CA LYS A 158 -4.46 -1.77 18.49
C LYS A 158 -5.50 -2.07 17.41
N LYS A 159 -6.78 -2.02 17.77
CA LYS A 159 -7.87 -2.28 16.82
C LYS A 159 -7.67 -1.41 15.57
N ALA A 160 -7.82 -2.01 14.40
CA ALA A 160 -7.88 -1.22 13.18
C ALA A 160 -9.04 -0.23 13.32
N ARG A 161 -8.80 1.01 12.90
CA ARG A 161 -9.87 2.01 12.88
C ARG A 161 -10.96 1.53 11.91
N GLU A 162 -12.19 1.57 12.36
CA GLU A 162 -13.34 1.35 11.49
C GLU A 162 -13.46 2.47 10.46
N ILE A 163 -13.90 2.13 9.27
CA ILE A 163 -14.24 3.07 8.22
C ILE A 163 -15.52 3.78 8.69
N ALA A 164 -15.50 5.10 8.69
CA ALA A 164 -16.62 5.93 9.12
C ALA A 164 -17.01 6.92 8.01
N PRO A 165 -17.76 6.49 6.96
CA PRO A 165 -18.26 7.41 5.96
C PRO A 165 -19.11 8.49 6.60
N PHE A 166 -19.23 9.62 5.95
CA PHE A 166 -20.23 10.62 6.30
C PHE A 166 -21.58 10.18 5.74
N SER A 167 -22.68 10.41 6.45
CA SER A 167 -23.99 10.41 5.83
C SER A 167 -24.11 11.58 4.85
N GLU A 168 -25.11 11.57 3.97
CA GLU A 168 -25.32 12.69 3.04
C GLU A 168 -25.48 14.00 3.79
N LYS A 169 -26.30 14.01 4.86
CA LYS A 169 -26.49 15.18 5.71
C LYS A 169 -25.19 15.67 6.36
N GLU A 170 -24.41 14.78 6.96
CA GLU A 170 -23.11 15.15 7.58
C GLU A 170 -22.14 15.72 6.54
N ARG A 171 -22.12 15.16 5.30
CA ARG A 171 -21.32 15.67 4.20
C ARG A 171 -21.75 17.10 3.83
N ASP A 172 -23.04 17.33 3.65
CA ASP A 172 -23.57 18.61 3.20
C ASP A 172 -23.42 19.70 4.28
N ASP A 173 -23.64 19.36 5.54
CA ASP A 173 -23.39 20.23 6.69
C ASP A 173 -21.90 20.61 6.79
N LEU A 174 -20.99 19.65 6.61
CA LEU A 174 -19.55 19.88 6.60
C LEU A 174 -19.12 20.80 5.45
N ILE A 175 -19.61 20.55 4.24
CA ILE A 175 -19.29 21.38 3.05
C ILE A 175 -19.81 22.80 3.26
N SER A 176 -21.04 22.95 3.75
CA SER A 176 -21.65 24.24 4.04
C SER A 176 -20.86 25.03 5.08
N LEU A 177 -20.44 24.39 6.18
CA LEU A 177 -19.61 24.99 7.21
C LEU A 177 -18.26 25.47 6.62
N ILE A 178 -17.60 24.62 5.83
CA ILE A 178 -16.32 24.96 5.21
C ILE A 178 -16.50 26.11 4.21
N ARG A 179 -17.58 26.11 3.43
CA ARG A 179 -17.87 27.16 2.46
C ARG A 179 -18.10 28.51 3.14
N ALA A 180 -18.75 28.52 4.28
CA ALA A 180 -18.97 29.74 5.08
C ALA A 180 -17.70 30.24 5.77
N THR A 181 -16.82 29.35 6.23
CA THR A 181 -15.67 29.71 7.09
C THR A 181 -14.32 29.73 6.35
N LYS A 182 -14.15 28.87 5.35
CA LYS A 182 -12.91 28.65 4.59
C LYS A 182 -13.22 28.35 3.09
N PRO A 183 -13.89 29.26 2.37
CA PRO A 183 -14.41 29.00 1.02
C PRO A 183 -13.36 28.49 0.02
N GLN A 184 -12.09 28.87 0.19
CA GLN A 184 -10.97 28.42 -0.63
C GLN A 184 -10.74 26.90 -0.57
N HIS A 185 -11.20 26.23 0.47
CA HIS A 185 -11.05 24.77 0.68
C HIS A 185 -12.33 23.99 0.38
N ALA A 186 -13.47 24.67 0.25
CA ALA A 186 -14.77 24.01 0.09
C ALA A 186 -14.82 23.10 -1.14
N ASP A 187 -14.40 23.62 -2.29
CA ASP A 187 -14.42 22.85 -3.54
C ASP A 187 -13.53 21.61 -3.52
N VAL A 188 -12.39 21.68 -2.80
CA VAL A 188 -11.48 20.53 -2.61
C VAL A 188 -12.19 19.40 -1.88
N ILE A 189 -12.85 19.74 -0.77
CA ILE A 189 -13.57 18.76 0.06
C ILE A 189 -14.81 18.25 -0.67
N GLU A 190 -15.54 19.12 -1.36
CA GLU A 190 -16.74 18.76 -2.11
C GLU A 190 -16.40 17.81 -3.26
N ILE A 191 -15.39 18.11 -4.07
CA ILE A 191 -14.95 17.20 -5.16
C ILE A 191 -14.46 15.85 -4.63
N LEU A 192 -13.70 15.81 -3.53
CA LEU A 192 -13.33 14.54 -2.90
C LEU A 192 -14.55 13.70 -2.49
N ALA A 193 -15.60 14.37 -1.95
CA ALA A 193 -16.82 13.73 -1.49
C ALA A 193 -17.74 13.28 -2.63
N LEU A 194 -17.76 13.98 -3.76
CA LEU A 194 -18.61 13.66 -4.91
C LEU A 194 -17.97 12.64 -5.86
N THR A 195 -16.65 12.70 -6.05
CA THR A 195 -15.95 11.88 -7.05
C THR A 195 -15.20 10.68 -6.47
N GLY A 196 -15.02 10.62 -5.16
CA GLY A 196 -14.28 9.56 -4.50
C GLY A 196 -12.82 9.40 -4.94
N VAL A 197 -12.23 10.35 -5.64
CA VAL A 197 -10.81 10.32 -6.03
C VAL A 197 -9.91 10.34 -4.80
N ARG A 198 -8.71 9.76 -4.92
CA ARG A 198 -7.73 9.83 -3.84
C ARG A 198 -7.15 11.24 -3.77
N TRP A 199 -6.66 11.63 -2.59
CA TRP A 199 -6.01 12.93 -2.39
C TRP A 199 -4.94 13.22 -3.45
N GLY A 200 -4.02 12.29 -3.67
CA GLY A 200 -2.95 12.46 -4.65
C GLY A 200 -3.45 12.52 -6.10
N GLU A 201 -4.57 11.88 -6.41
CA GLU A 201 -5.22 11.95 -7.71
C GLU A 201 -5.85 13.34 -7.92
N LEU A 202 -6.56 13.87 -6.91
CA LEU A 202 -7.09 15.24 -6.97
C LEU A 202 -5.98 16.27 -7.17
N CYS A 203 -4.86 16.14 -6.46
CA CYS A 203 -3.72 17.06 -6.58
C CYS A 203 -3.06 17.03 -7.97
N SER A 204 -3.16 15.90 -8.70
CA SER A 204 -2.58 15.77 -10.05
C SER A 204 -3.53 16.22 -11.16
N LEU A 205 -4.84 16.41 -10.89
CA LEU A 205 -5.80 16.80 -11.91
C LEU A 205 -5.44 18.13 -12.58
N ARG A 206 -5.44 18.11 -13.91
CA ARG A 206 -5.24 19.27 -14.76
C ARG A 206 -6.48 19.59 -15.58
N VAL A 207 -6.53 20.78 -16.17
CA VAL A 207 -7.67 21.20 -16.99
C VAL A 207 -7.96 20.20 -18.12
N PHE A 208 -6.94 19.65 -18.78
CA PHE A 208 -7.14 18.67 -19.86
C PHE A 208 -7.74 17.34 -19.42
N ASP A 209 -7.74 17.04 -18.11
CA ASP A 209 -8.37 15.83 -17.56
C ASP A 209 -9.88 15.97 -17.44
N LEU A 210 -10.43 17.20 -17.48
CA LEU A 210 -11.86 17.45 -17.55
C LEU A 210 -12.36 17.14 -18.97
N GLN A 211 -13.33 16.27 -19.10
CA GLN A 211 -13.92 15.84 -20.36
C GLN A 211 -15.42 16.06 -20.33
N GLU A 212 -15.97 16.64 -21.42
CA GLU A 212 -17.40 16.91 -21.52
C GLU A 212 -18.17 15.82 -22.27
N LYS A 213 -17.51 15.08 -23.15
CA LYS A 213 -18.18 14.07 -24.00
C LYS A 213 -17.74 12.65 -23.64
N PRO A 214 -18.66 11.66 -23.75
CA PRO A 214 -20.08 11.74 -24.04
C PRO A 214 -20.91 12.27 -22.85
N TYR A 215 -20.35 12.40 -21.67
CA TYR A 215 -20.89 13.01 -20.45
C TYR A 215 -19.74 13.63 -19.64
N PRO A 216 -20.02 14.61 -18.76
CA PRO A 216 -18.99 15.22 -17.92
C PRO A 216 -18.25 14.16 -17.09
N ALA A 217 -16.93 14.20 -17.12
CA ALA A 217 -16.07 13.25 -16.41
C ALA A 217 -14.68 13.80 -16.19
N ILE A 218 -13.95 13.23 -15.23
CA ILE A 218 -12.51 13.42 -15.08
C ILE A 218 -11.74 12.15 -15.45
N MET A 219 -10.59 12.35 -16.09
CA MET A 219 -9.64 11.28 -16.38
C MET A 219 -8.56 11.25 -15.29
N VAL A 220 -8.54 10.21 -14.49
CA VAL A 220 -7.50 10.00 -13.46
C VAL A 220 -6.35 9.24 -14.12
N ARG A 221 -5.27 9.96 -14.44
CA ARG A 221 -4.08 9.45 -15.15
C ARG A 221 -2.88 9.28 -14.22
N GLU A 222 -2.79 10.14 -13.22
CA GLU A 222 -1.64 10.23 -12.32
C GLU A 222 -2.09 10.34 -10.87
N SER A 223 -1.16 10.13 -9.97
CA SER A 223 -1.35 10.37 -8.54
C SER A 223 -0.08 10.95 -7.95
N GLU A 224 -0.21 12.04 -7.22
CA GLU A 224 0.88 12.80 -6.66
C GLU A 224 0.80 12.78 -5.13
N SER A 225 1.62 11.94 -4.50
CA SER A 225 1.73 11.92 -3.04
C SER A 225 2.48 13.14 -2.51
N ASP A 226 2.20 13.57 -1.27
CA ASP A 226 2.90 14.68 -0.64
C ASP A 226 4.41 14.38 -0.58
N GLY A 227 5.23 15.33 -1.05
CA GLY A 227 6.69 15.20 -1.08
C GLY A 227 7.28 14.40 -2.25
N TYR A 228 6.46 13.87 -3.16
CA TYR A 228 6.91 13.06 -4.29
C TYR A 228 6.43 13.63 -5.62
N ASN A 229 7.15 13.28 -6.70
CA ASN A 229 6.73 13.61 -8.06
C ASN A 229 5.48 12.83 -8.48
N PRO A 230 4.71 13.34 -9.47
CA PRO A 230 3.61 12.61 -10.07
C PRO A 230 4.07 11.23 -10.55
N ALA A 231 3.25 10.23 -10.32
CA ALA A 231 3.47 8.86 -10.78
C ALA A 231 2.14 8.26 -11.24
N ASP A 232 2.21 7.17 -11.98
CA ASP A 232 1.02 6.41 -12.35
C ASP A 232 0.14 6.13 -11.14
N PRO A 233 -1.20 6.09 -11.30
CA PRO A 233 -2.11 5.72 -10.23
C PRO A 233 -1.67 4.41 -9.59
N LYS A 234 -1.98 4.23 -8.32
CA LYS A 234 -1.62 3.01 -7.57
C LYS A 234 -2.14 1.72 -8.22
N SER A 235 -3.19 1.82 -9.03
CA SER A 235 -3.74 0.73 -9.85
C SER A 235 -2.98 0.48 -11.16
N GLY A 236 -2.07 1.37 -11.56
CA GLY A 236 -1.37 1.33 -12.85
C GLY A 236 -2.27 1.60 -14.07
N LYS A 237 -3.54 1.96 -13.86
CA LYS A 237 -4.52 2.14 -14.94
C LYS A 237 -5.15 3.52 -14.88
N THR A 238 -5.19 4.19 -16.03
CA THR A 238 -6.05 5.37 -16.24
C THR A 238 -7.51 4.97 -16.12
N ARG A 239 -8.32 5.82 -15.51
CA ARG A 239 -9.75 5.59 -15.41
C ARG A 239 -10.55 6.86 -15.58
N ARG A 240 -11.78 6.71 -16.03
CA ARG A 240 -12.78 7.78 -16.16
C ARG A 240 -13.70 7.73 -14.93
N VAL A 241 -13.89 8.88 -14.27
CA VAL A 241 -14.83 9.05 -13.17
C VAL A 241 -15.91 10.03 -13.65
N PRO A 242 -17.17 9.60 -13.80
CA PRO A 242 -18.25 10.50 -14.18
C PRO A 242 -18.49 11.55 -13.11
N LEU A 243 -18.99 12.69 -13.53
CA LEU A 243 -19.32 13.82 -12.67
C LEU A 243 -20.83 13.99 -12.65
N ASP A 244 -21.37 14.20 -11.46
CA ASP A 244 -22.69 14.79 -11.32
C ASP A 244 -22.65 16.28 -11.70
N ASP A 245 -23.82 16.90 -11.80
CA ASP A 245 -23.95 18.30 -12.25
C ASP A 245 -23.16 19.24 -11.34
N ARG A 246 -23.15 19.00 -10.03
CA ARG A 246 -22.47 19.85 -9.06
C ARG A 246 -20.93 19.74 -9.18
N ALA A 247 -20.41 18.53 -9.31
CA ALA A 247 -18.98 18.32 -9.53
C ALA A 247 -18.53 18.93 -10.86
N ALA A 248 -19.33 18.78 -11.92
CA ALA A 248 -19.04 19.36 -13.22
C ALA A 248 -19.03 20.91 -13.15
N GLU A 249 -20.01 21.53 -12.47
CA GLU A 249 -20.05 22.96 -12.25
C GLU A 249 -18.78 23.50 -11.56
N ILE A 250 -18.38 22.88 -10.44
CA ILE A 250 -17.18 23.27 -9.69
C ILE A 250 -15.92 23.18 -10.57
N LEU A 251 -15.76 22.08 -11.30
CA LEU A 251 -14.55 21.85 -12.09
C LEU A 251 -14.49 22.76 -13.31
N ARG A 252 -15.62 23.06 -13.96
CA ARG A 252 -15.71 24.06 -15.04
C ARG A 252 -15.33 25.45 -14.53
N ALA A 253 -15.90 25.86 -13.39
CA ALA A 253 -15.58 27.15 -12.79
C ALA A 253 -14.08 27.28 -12.48
N ARG A 254 -13.45 26.21 -12.00
CA ARG A 254 -12.00 26.19 -11.75
C ARG A 254 -11.14 26.17 -13.00
N ALA A 255 -11.66 25.71 -14.11
CA ALA A 255 -10.96 25.66 -15.39
C ALA A 255 -11.02 26.98 -16.17
N LEU A 256 -12.01 27.86 -15.91
CA LEU A 256 -12.33 29.04 -16.71
C LEU A 256 -11.14 29.98 -16.96
N SER A 257 -10.24 30.17 -16.00
CA SER A 257 -9.10 31.10 -16.10
C SER A 257 -7.76 30.40 -16.21
N LYS A 258 -7.75 29.11 -16.57
CA LYS A 258 -6.56 28.26 -16.56
C LYS A 258 -6.24 27.73 -17.94
N ASN A 259 -4.93 27.53 -18.20
CA ASN A 259 -4.48 26.84 -19.39
C ASN A 259 -4.70 25.34 -19.29
N ARG A 260 -4.69 24.68 -20.44
CA ARG A 260 -4.92 23.24 -20.56
C ARG A 260 -4.07 22.38 -19.60
N ASN A 261 -2.82 22.78 -19.35
CA ASN A 261 -1.88 22.03 -18.54
C ASN A 261 -1.84 22.48 -17.07
N ASP A 262 -2.60 23.50 -16.69
CA ASP A 262 -2.62 24.01 -15.33
C ASP A 262 -3.37 23.06 -14.41
N ARG A 263 -3.00 23.05 -13.12
CA ARG A 263 -3.69 22.26 -12.09
C ARG A 263 -5.08 22.81 -11.84
N LEU A 264 -6.08 21.93 -11.75
CA LEU A 264 -7.42 22.32 -11.30
C LEU A 264 -7.42 22.79 -9.83
N PHE A 265 -6.56 22.18 -9.00
CA PHE A 265 -6.45 22.48 -7.58
C PHE A 265 -5.01 22.82 -7.20
N GLU A 266 -4.84 24.01 -6.67
CA GLU A 266 -3.57 24.55 -6.19
C GLU A 266 -3.77 25.41 -4.95
N ASN A 267 -2.70 25.68 -4.22
CA ASN A 267 -2.74 26.62 -3.10
C ASN A 267 -2.69 28.06 -3.60
N ALA A 268 -2.84 29.04 -2.70
CA ALA A 268 -2.82 30.46 -3.03
C ALA A 268 -1.52 30.97 -3.72
N ARG A 269 -0.46 30.15 -3.73
CA ARG A 269 0.81 30.45 -4.41
C ARG A 269 0.98 29.73 -5.75
N GLY A 270 -0.08 29.08 -6.25
CA GLY A 270 -0.03 28.29 -7.49
C GLY A 270 0.69 26.94 -7.35
N ASN A 271 1.03 26.52 -6.12
CA ASN A 271 1.71 25.28 -5.87
C ASN A 271 0.71 24.16 -5.51
N LYS A 272 1.22 22.93 -5.53
CA LYS A 272 0.51 21.73 -5.08
C LYS A 272 -0.10 21.91 -3.69
N LEU A 273 -1.32 21.38 -3.51
CA LEU A 273 -1.95 21.25 -2.21
C LEU A 273 -1.22 20.18 -1.37
N LEU A 274 -1.07 20.45 -0.08
CA LEU A 274 -0.56 19.49 0.90
C LEU A 274 -1.68 19.09 1.85
N ALA A 275 -1.89 17.79 2.05
CA ALA A 275 -2.94 17.26 2.93
C ALA A 275 -2.81 17.78 4.36
N ALA A 276 -1.59 17.82 4.90
CA ALA A 276 -1.33 18.33 6.24
C ALA A 276 -1.64 19.84 6.34
N GLY A 277 -1.38 20.62 5.29
CA GLY A 277 -1.71 22.04 5.22
C GLY A 277 -3.22 22.28 5.23
N LEU A 278 -3.94 21.54 4.40
CA LEU A 278 -5.40 21.59 4.33
C LEU A 278 -6.04 21.23 5.66
N THR A 279 -5.70 20.07 6.24
CA THR A 279 -6.30 19.60 7.50
C THR A 279 -6.02 20.53 8.66
N ARG A 280 -4.82 21.13 8.73
CA ARG A 280 -4.46 22.13 9.72
C ARG A 280 -5.26 23.43 9.54
N SER A 281 -5.33 23.92 8.29
CA SER A 281 -6.08 25.16 7.98
C SER A 281 -7.56 25.01 8.30
N LEU A 282 -8.16 23.86 8.05
CA LEU A 282 -9.56 23.57 8.36
C LEU A 282 -9.83 23.32 9.84
N GLY A 283 -8.82 23.00 10.65
CA GLY A 283 -9.05 22.45 11.98
C GLY A 283 -9.81 21.13 11.93
N TRP A 284 -9.43 20.25 11.01
CA TRP A 284 -10.18 19.05 10.62
C TRP A 284 -10.66 18.20 11.81
N SER A 285 -9.83 18.02 12.82
CA SER A 285 -10.17 17.25 14.01
C SER A 285 -11.36 17.81 14.80
N SER A 286 -11.59 19.12 14.69
CA SER A 286 -12.70 19.81 15.37
C SER A 286 -13.99 19.77 14.54
N ILE A 287 -13.90 19.97 13.20
CA ILE A 287 -15.07 20.01 12.33
C ILE A 287 -15.54 18.62 11.87
N ALA A 288 -14.66 17.61 11.91
CA ALA A 288 -14.96 16.23 11.54
C ALA A 288 -14.33 15.24 12.54
N PRO A 289 -14.76 15.26 13.83
CA PRO A 289 -14.16 14.44 14.87
C PRO A 289 -14.25 12.95 14.55
N GLY A 290 -13.14 12.23 14.73
CA GLY A 290 -13.05 10.80 14.42
C GLY A 290 -13.02 10.43 12.94
N LYS A 291 -13.18 11.37 12.01
CA LYS A 291 -13.16 11.12 10.56
C LYS A 291 -11.87 11.66 9.91
N ARG A 292 -11.47 11.09 8.79
CA ARG A 292 -10.31 11.53 7.98
C ARG A 292 -10.79 12.10 6.66
N VAL A 293 -10.00 12.94 6.02
CA VAL A 293 -10.27 13.39 4.63
C VAL A 293 -10.46 12.20 3.68
N TYR A 294 -9.74 11.10 3.90
CA TYR A 294 -9.90 9.88 3.10
C TYR A 294 -11.29 9.22 3.25
N ASP A 295 -12.00 9.46 4.35
CA ASP A 295 -13.34 8.92 4.58
C ASP A 295 -14.39 9.55 3.63
N LEU A 296 -14.10 10.72 3.02
CA LEU A 296 -14.90 11.31 1.94
C LEU A 296 -14.99 10.39 0.71
N ARG A 297 -13.92 9.67 0.39
CA ARG A 297 -13.95 8.66 -0.65
C ARG A 297 -14.86 7.48 -0.28
N HIS A 298 -14.86 7.08 0.97
CA HIS A 298 -15.78 6.06 1.47
C HIS A 298 -17.23 6.56 1.42
N THR A 299 -17.44 7.86 1.68
CA THR A 299 -18.73 8.53 1.55
C THR A 299 -19.26 8.47 0.12
N ALA A 300 -18.44 8.88 -0.88
CA ALA A 300 -18.81 8.78 -2.29
C ALA A 300 -19.24 7.35 -2.66
N ALA A 301 -18.43 6.36 -2.31
CA ALA A 301 -18.71 4.97 -2.61
C ALA A 301 -20.02 4.48 -1.97
N THR A 302 -20.28 4.86 -0.72
CA THR A 302 -21.48 4.47 0.01
C THR A 302 -22.72 5.10 -0.63
N ILE A 303 -22.68 6.40 -0.96
CA ILE A 303 -23.80 7.11 -1.60
C ILE A 303 -24.08 6.52 -2.98
N TRP A 304 -23.07 6.24 -3.80
CA TRP A 304 -23.25 5.62 -5.11
C TRP A 304 -23.92 4.24 -5.01
N LEU A 305 -23.51 3.41 -4.06
CA LEU A 305 -24.12 2.09 -3.84
C LEU A 305 -25.58 2.21 -3.35
N GLN A 306 -25.86 3.16 -2.45
CA GLN A 306 -27.21 3.47 -1.99
C GLN A 306 -28.09 4.02 -3.10
N SER A 307 -27.54 4.81 -4.02
CA SER A 307 -28.22 5.28 -5.25
C SER A 307 -28.39 4.15 -6.28
N GLY A 308 -27.97 2.92 -5.96
CA GLY A 308 -28.19 1.74 -6.77
C GLY A 308 -27.21 1.54 -7.93
N ILE A 309 -26.08 2.21 -7.91
CA ILE A 309 -24.99 1.94 -8.86
C ILE A 309 -24.37 0.60 -8.48
N ASP A 310 -24.17 -0.26 -9.46
CA ASP A 310 -23.63 -1.60 -9.23
C ASP A 310 -22.18 -1.54 -8.70
N ILE A 311 -21.81 -2.56 -7.92
CA ILE A 311 -20.56 -2.60 -7.21
C ILE A 311 -19.31 -2.66 -8.13
N ALA A 312 -19.46 -3.24 -9.34
CA ALA A 312 -18.36 -3.32 -10.30
C ALA A 312 -18.09 -1.94 -10.90
N THR A 313 -19.13 -1.18 -11.21
CA THR A 313 -19.06 0.22 -11.65
C THR A 313 -18.42 1.10 -10.58
N VAL A 314 -18.89 1.00 -9.31
CA VAL A 314 -18.28 1.74 -8.18
C VAL A 314 -16.82 1.36 -8.01
N ALA A 315 -16.45 0.07 -8.10
CA ALA A 315 -15.06 -0.37 -8.04
C ALA A 315 -14.20 0.23 -9.17
N ALA A 316 -14.76 0.30 -10.38
CA ALA A 316 -14.09 0.92 -11.53
C ALA A 316 -13.86 2.42 -11.33
N TRP A 317 -14.86 3.18 -10.88
CA TRP A 317 -14.74 4.61 -10.60
C TRP A 317 -13.74 4.88 -9.47
N LEU A 318 -13.74 4.07 -8.44
CA LEU A 318 -12.75 4.13 -7.37
C LEU A 318 -11.34 3.71 -7.84
N GLY A 319 -11.20 2.95 -8.92
CA GLY A 319 -9.93 2.39 -9.37
C GLY A 319 -9.38 1.34 -8.40
N HIS A 320 -10.25 0.43 -7.98
CA HIS A 320 -9.85 -0.77 -7.26
C HIS A 320 -9.41 -1.83 -8.27
N SER A 321 -8.25 -2.44 -8.05
CA SER A 321 -7.72 -3.51 -8.92
C SER A 321 -8.58 -4.78 -8.91
N ASN A 322 -9.40 -4.94 -7.86
CA ASN A 322 -10.33 -6.06 -7.68
C ASN A 322 -11.61 -5.56 -6.99
N SER A 323 -12.76 -5.87 -7.58
CA SER A 323 -14.09 -5.55 -7.01
C SER A 323 -14.33 -6.19 -5.64
N ALA A 324 -13.65 -7.30 -5.32
CA ALA A 324 -13.71 -7.90 -3.99
C ALA A 324 -13.27 -6.95 -2.87
N ILE A 325 -12.41 -5.97 -3.15
CA ILE A 325 -12.03 -4.93 -2.20
C ILE A 325 -13.26 -4.07 -1.87
N THR A 326 -13.97 -3.61 -2.90
CA THR A 326 -15.20 -2.80 -2.75
C THR A 326 -16.27 -3.60 -2.02
N HIS A 327 -16.52 -4.84 -2.45
CA HIS A 327 -17.50 -5.73 -1.84
C HIS A 327 -17.24 -5.91 -0.34
N ARG A 328 -16.03 -6.32 0.04
CA ARG A 328 -15.64 -6.51 1.46
C ARG A 328 -15.73 -5.22 2.29
N THR A 329 -15.45 -4.07 1.67
CA THR A 329 -15.43 -2.79 2.37
C THR A 329 -16.82 -2.24 2.60
N TYR A 330 -17.74 -2.41 1.63
CA TYR A 330 -19.03 -1.70 1.64
C TYR A 330 -20.26 -2.62 1.76
N LEU A 331 -20.09 -3.96 1.80
CA LEU A 331 -21.18 -4.92 1.85
C LEU A 331 -22.21 -4.61 2.97
N HIS A 332 -21.72 -4.18 4.13
CA HIS A 332 -22.58 -3.90 5.28
C HIS A 332 -23.40 -2.60 5.13
N TYR A 333 -22.99 -1.70 4.24
CA TYR A 333 -23.76 -0.48 3.92
C TYR A 333 -24.88 -0.73 2.89
N MET A 334 -24.86 -1.88 2.20
CA MET A 334 -25.84 -2.25 1.18
C MET A 334 -27.07 -2.99 1.74
N LYS A 335 -27.04 -3.41 3.00
CA LYS A 335 -27.97 -4.42 3.53
C LYS A 335 -29.38 -3.94 3.90
N THR A 336 -29.70 -2.65 3.89
CA THR A 336 -30.97 -2.19 4.49
C THR A 336 -32.11 -1.96 3.49
N ASP A 337 -31.82 -1.72 2.20
CA ASP A 337 -32.85 -1.36 1.21
C ASP A 337 -32.76 -2.09 -0.14
N SER A 338 -31.86 -3.08 -0.26
CA SER A 338 -31.57 -3.69 -1.57
C SER A 338 -32.78 -4.45 -2.16
N ASP A 339 -33.57 -5.10 -1.33
CA ASP A 339 -34.73 -5.91 -1.81
C ASP A 339 -35.89 -5.02 -2.25
N LEU A 340 -36.23 -4.01 -1.42
CA LEU A 340 -37.32 -3.07 -1.76
C LEU A 340 -36.96 -2.21 -2.98
N SER A 341 -35.72 -1.70 -3.03
CA SER A 341 -35.24 -0.93 -4.18
C SER A 341 -35.08 -1.78 -5.44
N GLY A 342 -34.68 -3.05 -5.30
CA GLY A 342 -34.63 -4.02 -6.38
C GLY A 342 -35.98 -4.31 -6.97
N ILE A 343 -36.98 -4.58 -6.12
CA ILE A 343 -38.39 -4.81 -6.53
C ILE A 343 -38.93 -3.54 -7.20
N ALA A 344 -38.73 -2.36 -6.64
CA ALA A 344 -39.18 -1.11 -7.24
C ALA A 344 -38.63 -0.88 -8.65
N ARG A 345 -37.33 -1.19 -8.89
CA ARG A 345 -36.72 -1.12 -10.22
C ARG A 345 -37.27 -2.13 -11.21
N ILE A 346 -37.50 -3.37 -10.76
CA ILE A 346 -38.13 -4.40 -11.60
C ILE A 346 -39.53 -3.93 -12.02
N ASN A 347 -40.30 -3.40 -11.09
CA ASN A 347 -41.66 -2.90 -11.35
C ASN A 347 -41.66 -1.68 -12.30
N ALA A 348 -40.73 -0.71 -12.07
CA ALA A 348 -40.56 0.46 -12.94
C ALA A 348 -40.20 0.04 -14.37
N ARG A 349 -39.25 -0.91 -14.53
CA ARG A 349 -38.88 -1.44 -15.85
C ARG A 349 -40.05 -2.17 -16.55
N ALA A 350 -40.81 -2.94 -15.80
CA ALA A 350 -42.00 -3.62 -16.33
C ALA A 350 -43.06 -2.62 -16.78
N ALA A 351 -43.29 -1.55 -16.01
CA ALA A 351 -44.21 -0.47 -16.38
C ALA A 351 -43.75 0.27 -17.64
N ALA A 352 -42.48 0.66 -17.71
CA ALA A 352 -41.93 1.30 -18.92
C ALA A 352 -42.10 0.44 -20.17
N LYS A 353 -41.84 -0.87 -20.06
CA LYS A 353 -42.00 -1.80 -21.17
C LYS A 353 -43.49 -1.97 -21.62
N ARG A 354 -44.45 -1.91 -20.68
CA ARG A 354 -45.89 -1.93 -21.02
C ARG A 354 -46.29 -0.67 -21.79
N LEU A 355 -45.79 0.51 -21.36
CA LEU A 355 -46.04 1.76 -22.08
C LEU A 355 -45.46 1.76 -23.51
N GLU A 356 -44.24 1.23 -23.69
CA GLU A 356 -43.62 1.07 -25.01
C GLU A 356 -44.39 0.10 -25.92
N MET A 357 -45.07 -0.90 -25.34
CA MET A 357 -45.88 -1.91 -26.08
C MET A 357 -47.31 -1.50 -26.30
N GLY A 358 -47.72 -0.30 -25.84
CA GLY A 358 -49.10 0.18 -26.03
C GLY A 358 -50.18 -0.64 -25.31
N VAL A 359 -49.80 -1.34 -24.24
CA VAL A 359 -50.76 -2.09 -23.41
C VAL A 359 -51.23 -1.14 -22.32
N GLU A 360 -52.37 -0.48 -22.55
CA GLU A 360 -53.16 0.19 -21.51
C GLU A 360 -53.94 -0.87 -20.73
N ASP A 361 -53.99 -0.73 -19.40
CA ASP A 361 -54.74 -1.60 -18.49
C ASP A 361 -56.27 -1.44 -18.68
#